data_49ffd259616137c019e2d8e586857732
#
_entry.id   49ffd259616137c019e2d8e586857732
#
_cell.length_a   1.000
_cell.length_b   1.000
_cell.length_c   1.000
_cell.angle_alpha   90.00
_cell.angle_beta   90.00
_cell.angle_gamma   90.00
#
_symmetry.space_group_name_H-M   'P 1'
#
loop_
_entity.id
_entity.type
_entity.pdbx_description
1 polymer ?
#
loop_
_entity_poly.entity_id
_entity_poly.type
_entity_poly.pdbx_seq_one_letter_code
_entity_poly.pdbx_strand_id
1 'polypeptide(L)'
;SIIEYMEVLGNKNMLNVEFSEKYIDKNRHPDDDLEQLLNLTFPIRPNKNYYVDVTTIPDSTAVRPKLITIGDSFFWTISYNIPLDEIFNEYPYWYYNSTIYFDKRNHSTNDINFARELMSADYIMLNYCSVQLYDLGSKFLPKALVYLCYDDEERNNKIEEIINNMRNDETWFNSLSEKAKTQNQSVEEVMLNDAKYLVYQQPESVFDDLKGYKLPTNRNESLLNFSDPNSFEGKVERIIDDIYADPNWLNDIKKKAEQAGVDFETQLRNDAIWMLNNN
;
A
#
# COMPACT_ATOMS: atom_id res chain seq x y z
N SER A 1 4.83 -5.70 -15.57
CA SER A 1 4.38 -4.43 -14.92
C SER A 1 3.49 -4.72 -13.73
N ILE A 2 3.18 -3.72 -12.90
CA ILE A 2 2.23 -3.88 -11.78
C ILE A 2 0.82 -4.21 -12.30
N ILE A 3 0.46 -3.74 -13.48
CA ILE A 3 -0.82 -4.05 -14.14
C ILE A 3 -0.89 -5.54 -14.48
N GLU A 4 0.13 -6.10 -15.10
CA GLU A 4 0.23 -7.54 -15.39
C GLU A 4 0.13 -8.39 -14.11
N TYR A 5 0.77 -7.93 -13.03
CA TYR A 5 0.63 -8.58 -11.73
C TYR A 5 -0.82 -8.54 -11.21
N MET A 6 -1.50 -7.40 -11.35
CA MET A 6 -2.92 -7.28 -10.99
C MET A 6 -3.82 -8.17 -11.86
N GLU A 7 -3.53 -8.29 -13.15
CA GLU A 7 -4.25 -9.19 -14.08
C GLU A 7 -4.17 -10.64 -13.61
N VAL A 8 -2.96 -11.09 -13.29
CA VAL A 8 -2.74 -12.46 -12.80
C VAL A 8 -3.45 -12.68 -11.46
N LEU A 9 -3.30 -11.74 -10.51
CA LEU A 9 -3.87 -11.84 -9.17
C LEU A 9 -5.41 -11.88 -9.20
N GLY A 10 -6.02 -11.05 -10.05
CA GLY A 10 -7.47 -10.94 -10.17
C GLY A 10 -8.09 -11.85 -11.22
N ASN A 11 -7.28 -12.59 -11.98
CA ASN A 11 -7.71 -13.33 -13.17
C ASN A 11 -8.60 -12.48 -14.10
N LYS A 12 -8.14 -11.24 -14.36
CA LYS A 12 -8.86 -10.24 -15.15
C LYS A 12 -7.98 -9.78 -16.31
N ASN A 13 -8.58 -9.58 -17.48
CA ASN A 13 -7.94 -8.89 -18.59
C ASN A 13 -8.06 -7.38 -18.37
N MET A 14 -6.95 -6.67 -18.15
CA MET A 14 -6.91 -5.23 -17.95
C MET A 14 -6.33 -4.53 -19.18
N LEU A 15 -6.44 -3.20 -19.25
CA LEU A 15 -5.80 -2.42 -20.31
C LEU A 15 -4.29 -2.50 -20.18
N ASN A 16 -3.64 -2.96 -21.25
CA ASN A 16 -2.19 -2.91 -21.35
C ASN A 16 -1.68 -1.49 -21.61
N VAL A 17 -0.45 -1.23 -21.23
CA VAL A 17 0.24 0.05 -21.43
C VAL A 17 1.49 -0.12 -22.27
N GLU A 18 1.75 0.86 -23.12
CA GLU A 18 3.01 0.99 -23.83
C GLU A 18 3.84 2.12 -23.23
N PHE A 19 5.14 1.91 -23.26
CA PHE A 19 6.12 2.87 -22.76
C PHE A 19 6.95 3.40 -23.93
N SER A 20 6.98 4.71 -24.07
CA SER A 20 7.89 5.41 -24.99
C SER A 20 8.90 6.24 -24.23
N GLU A 21 10.17 6.04 -24.53
CA GLU A 21 11.28 6.72 -23.86
C GLU A 21 11.54 8.09 -24.47
N LYS A 22 11.81 9.08 -23.63
CA LYS A 22 12.02 10.44 -24.06
C LYS A 22 13.07 11.16 -23.21
N TYR A 23 14.08 11.71 -23.86
CA TYR A 23 15.01 12.64 -23.20
C TYR A 23 14.47 14.06 -23.27
N ILE A 24 14.44 14.74 -22.13
CA ILE A 24 13.97 16.11 -22.03
C ILE A 24 15.04 16.94 -21.30
N ASP A 25 15.29 18.14 -21.85
CA ASP A 25 16.26 19.09 -21.28
C ASP A 25 15.68 19.92 -20.12
N LYS A 26 14.40 19.71 -19.78
CA LYS A 26 13.72 20.40 -18.69
C LYS A 26 13.02 19.36 -17.79
N ASN A 27 13.11 19.55 -16.47
CA ASN A 27 12.41 18.70 -15.54
C ASN A 27 10.89 18.79 -15.76
N ARG A 28 10.19 17.65 -15.63
CA ARG A 28 8.74 17.58 -15.55
C ARG A 28 8.31 17.65 -14.09
N HIS A 29 7.13 18.22 -13.86
CA HIS A 29 6.51 18.10 -12.54
C HIS A 29 6.26 16.61 -12.21
N PRO A 30 6.59 16.13 -10.97
CA PRO A 30 7.03 16.90 -9.78
C PRO A 30 8.56 17.07 -9.61
N ASP A 31 9.39 16.65 -10.55
CA ASP A 31 10.86 16.70 -10.40
C ASP A 31 11.43 18.14 -10.33
N ASP A 32 10.61 19.13 -10.66
CA ASP A 32 10.94 20.55 -10.56
C ASP A 32 10.37 21.23 -9.30
N ASP A 33 9.74 20.49 -8.40
CA ASP A 33 9.04 21.04 -7.22
C ASP A 33 9.98 21.80 -6.28
N LEU A 34 11.18 21.27 -6.02
CA LEU A 34 12.20 21.93 -5.19
C LEU A 34 12.72 23.22 -5.83
N GLU A 35 12.89 23.23 -7.15
CA GLU A 35 13.30 24.44 -7.87
C GLU A 35 12.24 25.52 -7.75
N GLN A 36 10.97 25.16 -7.89
CA GLN A 36 9.83 26.06 -7.73
C GLN A 36 9.72 26.61 -6.30
N LEU A 37 9.89 25.72 -5.29
CA LEU A 37 9.86 26.10 -3.88
C LEU A 37 11.00 27.04 -3.47
N LEU A 38 12.19 26.86 -4.02
CA LEU A 38 13.36 27.68 -3.72
C LEU A 38 13.28 29.08 -4.34
N ASN A 39 12.37 29.30 -5.30
CA ASN A 39 12.16 30.58 -5.99
C ASN A 39 13.49 31.24 -6.44
N LEU A 40 14.31 30.46 -7.11
CA LEU A 40 15.67 30.86 -7.49
C LEU A 40 15.64 31.97 -8.55
N THR A 41 16.51 32.95 -8.40
CA THR A 41 16.69 34.03 -9.41
C THR A 41 17.16 33.49 -10.77
N PHE A 42 17.88 32.38 -10.75
CA PHE A 42 18.33 31.66 -11.93
C PHE A 42 17.88 30.19 -11.83
N PRO A 43 17.27 29.64 -12.89
CA PRO A 43 16.87 28.26 -12.89
C PRO A 43 18.11 27.34 -12.78
N ILE A 44 17.97 26.23 -12.07
CA ILE A 44 18.96 25.17 -12.09
C ILE A 44 19.00 24.60 -13.49
N ARG A 45 20.19 24.50 -14.09
CA ARG A 45 20.34 23.83 -15.37
C ARG A 45 20.18 22.32 -15.13
N PRO A 46 19.05 21.69 -15.50
CA PRO A 46 18.90 20.28 -15.32
C PRO A 46 19.90 19.54 -16.22
N ASN A 47 20.42 18.44 -15.74
CA ASN A 47 20.97 17.42 -16.63
C ASN A 47 19.82 16.89 -17.49
N LYS A 48 20.14 16.33 -18.67
CA LYS A 48 19.13 15.65 -19.47
C LYS A 48 18.50 14.54 -18.61
N ASN A 49 17.21 14.69 -18.33
CA ASN A 49 16.45 13.70 -17.60
C ASN A 49 15.74 12.76 -18.57
N TYR A 50 15.64 11.54 -18.15
CA TYR A 50 14.98 10.50 -18.88
C TYR A 50 13.55 10.35 -18.37
N TYR A 51 12.59 10.50 -19.28
CA TYR A 51 11.18 10.36 -18.96
C TYR A 51 10.55 9.30 -19.86
N VAL A 52 9.54 8.66 -19.30
CA VAL A 52 8.73 7.66 -20.00
C VAL A 52 7.34 8.23 -20.20
N ASP A 53 6.88 8.29 -21.44
CA ASP A 53 5.47 8.55 -21.74
C ASP A 53 4.73 7.21 -21.72
N VAL A 54 3.61 7.14 -21.01
CA VAL A 54 2.79 5.94 -20.89
C VAL A 54 1.48 6.15 -21.64
N THR A 55 1.14 5.22 -22.51
CA THR A 55 -0.12 5.23 -23.25
C THR A 55 -0.83 3.88 -23.11
N THR A 56 -2.15 3.86 -23.14
CA THR A 56 -2.93 2.63 -23.12
C THR A 56 -3.06 2.03 -24.51
N ILE A 57 -3.06 0.70 -24.58
CA ILE A 57 -3.38 -0.06 -25.80
C ILE A 57 -4.89 -0.35 -25.75
N PRO A 58 -5.67 0.15 -26.72
CA PRO A 58 -7.11 -0.09 -26.75
C PRO A 58 -7.45 -1.59 -26.83
N ASP A 59 -8.24 -2.07 -25.87
CA ASP A 59 -8.79 -3.41 -25.86
C ASP A 59 -10.25 -3.37 -25.37
N SER A 60 -11.18 -3.72 -26.27
CA SER A 60 -12.61 -3.73 -25.98
C SER A 60 -13.04 -4.83 -25.00
N THR A 61 -12.18 -5.79 -24.72
CA THR A 61 -12.43 -6.88 -23.78
C THR A 61 -11.87 -6.61 -22.40
N ALA A 62 -11.04 -5.57 -22.26
CA ALA A 62 -10.42 -5.20 -21.01
C ALA A 62 -11.46 -4.70 -20.00
N VAL A 63 -11.30 -5.15 -18.76
CA VAL A 63 -12.08 -4.64 -17.63
C VAL A 63 -11.31 -3.54 -16.93
N ARG A 64 -12.04 -2.61 -16.32
CA ARG A 64 -11.49 -1.50 -15.53
C ARG A 64 -11.87 -1.70 -14.07
N PRO A 65 -10.99 -2.32 -13.27
CA PRO A 65 -11.29 -2.60 -11.87
C PRO A 65 -11.28 -1.33 -11.01
N LYS A 66 -11.76 -1.45 -9.76
CA LYS A 66 -11.60 -0.44 -8.72
C LYS A 66 -10.30 -0.67 -7.97
N LEU A 67 -9.43 0.34 -7.94
CA LEU A 67 -8.17 0.36 -7.19
C LEU A 67 -8.29 1.36 -6.03
N ILE A 68 -8.07 0.93 -4.79
CA ILE A 68 -7.80 1.84 -3.68
C ILE A 68 -6.30 1.88 -3.45
N THR A 69 -5.70 3.08 -3.55
CA THR A 69 -4.30 3.28 -3.19
C THR A 69 -4.19 3.98 -1.85
N ILE A 70 -3.44 3.41 -0.92
CA ILE A 70 -3.07 4.05 0.35
C ILE A 70 -1.57 4.37 0.26
N GLY A 71 -1.21 5.64 0.44
CA GLY A 71 0.18 6.00 0.20
C GLY A 71 0.59 7.39 0.69
N ASP A 72 1.86 7.65 0.52
CA ASP A 72 2.48 8.96 0.72
C ASP A 72 2.54 9.77 -0.58
N SER A 73 3.19 10.93 -0.56
CA SER A 73 3.30 11.83 -1.71
C SER A 73 3.94 11.23 -2.97
N PHE A 74 4.63 10.10 -2.89
CA PHE A 74 5.21 9.42 -4.06
C PHE A 74 4.16 8.93 -5.06
N PHE A 75 2.93 8.67 -4.61
CA PHE A 75 1.86 8.29 -5.53
C PHE A 75 1.52 9.39 -6.53
N TRP A 76 1.75 10.66 -6.21
CA TRP A 76 1.55 11.75 -7.15
C TRP A 76 2.39 11.59 -8.42
N THR A 77 3.64 11.11 -8.29
CA THR A 77 4.49 10.82 -9.45
C THR A 77 3.86 9.76 -10.35
N ILE A 78 3.24 8.73 -9.78
CA ILE A 78 2.52 7.70 -10.54
C ILE A 78 1.31 8.32 -11.23
N SER A 79 0.48 9.06 -10.50
CA SER A 79 -0.77 9.62 -11.00
C SER A 79 -0.58 10.68 -12.10
N TYR A 80 0.57 11.38 -12.12
CA TYR A 80 0.88 12.36 -13.17
C TYR A 80 1.41 11.70 -14.45
N ASN A 81 1.95 10.49 -14.37
CA ASN A 81 2.63 9.87 -15.51
C ASN A 81 1.88 8.65 -16.07
N ILE A 82 0.90 8.11 -15.35
CA ILE A 82 0.11 6.96 -15.78
C ILE A 82 -1.35 7.38 -15.98
N PRO A 83 -2.01 6.99 -17.08
CA PRO A 83 -3.42 7.32 -17.34
C PRO A 83 -4.34 6.41 -16.48
N LEU A 84 -4.38 6.67 -15.17
CA LEU A 84 -5.13 5.86 -14.21
C LEU A 84 -6.63 5.83 -14.52
N ASP A 85 -7.17 6.93 -15.02
CA ASP A 85 -8.56 7.06 -15.42
C ASP A 85 -8.95 6.24 -16.65
N GLU A 86 -7.98 5.81 -17.45
CA GLU A 86 -8.20 4.87 -18.56
C GLU A 86 -8.13 3.41 -18.08
N ILE A 87 -7.26 3.12 -17.10
CA ILE A 87 -6.98 1.75 -16.62
C ILE A 87 -8.00 1.31 -15.57
N PHE A 88 -8.41 2.22 -14.68
CA PHE A 88 -9.30 1.93 -13.56
C PHE A 88 -10.64 2.66 -13.72
N ASN A 89 -11.73 2.01 -13.28
CA ASN A 89 -13.04 2.65 -13.24
C ASN A 89 -13.17 3.64 -12.08
N GLU A 90 -12.62 3.27 -10.95
CA GLU A 90 -12.46 4.09 -9.75
C GLU A 90 -11.07 3.86 -9.20
N TYR A 91 -10.38 4.93 -8.79
CA TYR A 91 -9.02 4.85 -8.24
C TYR A 91 -8.80 5.85 -7.10
N PRO A 92 -9.64 5.81 -6.04
CA PRO A 92 -9.48 6.70 -4.91
C PRO A 92 -8.10 6.52 -4.26
N TYR A 93 -7.45 7.65 -3.99
CA TYR A 93 -6.15 7.71 -3.35
C TYR A 93 -6.29 8.23 -1.92
N TRP A 94 -5.99 7.38 -0.96
CA TRP A 94 -6.06 7.68 0.47
C TRP A 94 -4.69 8.16 0.96
N TYR A 95 -4.47 9.46 0.81
CA TYR A 95 -3.23 10.13 1.19
C TYR A 95 -3.02 10.06 2.69
N TYR A 96 -1.93 9.38 3.12
CA TYR A 96 -1.64 9.06 4.51
C TYR A 96 -2.83 8.48 5.28
N ASN A 97 -3.67 7.69 4.62
CA ASN A 97 -4.89 7.12 5.20
C ASN A 97 -5.78 8.16 5.91
N SER A 98 -5.78 9.40 5.43
CA SER A 98 -6.54 10.50 6.02
C SER A 98 -7.43 11.22 5.03
N THR A 99 -6.87 11.70 3.92
CA THR A 99 -7.60 12.45 2.90
C THR A 99 -7.73 11.61 1.63
N ILE A 100 -8.93 11.56 1.05
CA ILE A 100 -9.22 10.82 -0.18
C ILE A 100 -9.21 11.79 -1.35
N TYR A 101 -8.37 11.50 -2.36
CA TYR A 101 -8.27 12.18 -3.64
C TYR A 101 -8.75 11.27 -4.77
N PHE A 102 -8.95 11.83 -5.95
CA PHE A 102 -9.43 11.13 -7.16
C PHE A 102 -10.77 10.40 -6.97
N ASP A 103 -11.57 10.88 -6.04
CA ASP A 103 -12.97 10.58 -5.87
C ASP A 103 -13.80 11.83 -6.20
N LYS A 104 -15.12 11.67 -6.34
CA LYS A 104 -16.06 12.77 -6.66
C LYS A 104 -16.00 13.94 -5.67
N ARG A 105 -15.44 13.72 -4.49
CA ARG A 105 -15.23 14.73 -3.44
C ARG A 105 -13.92 14.41 -2.70
N ASN A 106 -13.13 15.44 -2.44
CA ASN A 106 -12.06 15.33 -1.46
C ASN A 106 -12.68 15.28 -0.07
N HIS A 107 -12.53 14.19 0.65
CA HIS A 107 -13.09 13.99 1.97
C HIS A 107 -12.15 13.13 2.84
N SER A 108 -12.48 13.00 4.12
CA SER A 108 -11.68 12.21 5.05
C SER A 108 -12.01 10.71 4.97
N THR A 109 -11.02 9.86 5.23
CA THR A 109 -11.25 8.42 5.46
C THR A 109 -12.10 8.14 6.71
N ASN A 110 -12.35 9.17 7.53
CA ASN A 110 -13.25 9.07 8.68
C ASN A 110 -14.73 9.35 8.31
N ASP A 111 -14.97 9.93 7.13
CA ASP A 111 -16.32 10.32 6.67
C ASP A 111 -16.98 9.27 5.77
N ILE A 112 -16.29 8.15 5.53
CA ILE A 112 -16.76 7.04 4.69
C ILE A 112 -17.15 5.83 5.53
N ASN A 113 -17.96 4.96 4.94
CA ASN A 113 -18.10 3.60 5.47
C ASN A 113 -16.86 2.79 5.09
N PHE A 114 -15.89 2.77 5.98
CA PHE A 114 -14.54 2.23 5.74
C PHE A 114 -14.57 0.76 5.30
N ALA A 115 -15.32 -0.08 6.01
CA ALA A 115 -15.44 -1.51 5.67
C ALA A 115 -16.06 -1.70 4.27
N ARG A 116 -17.12 -0.96 3.96
CA ARG A 116 -17.80 -1.03 2.66
C ARG A 116 -16.89 -0.62 1.53
N GLU A 117 -16.10 0.46 1.71
CA GLU A 117 -15.16 0.91 0.69
C GLU A 117 -14.08 -0.13 0.43
N LEU A 118 -13.49 -0.72 1.49
CA LEU A 118 -12.51 -1.80 1.34
C LEU A 118 -13.08 -3.01 0.58
N MET A 119 -14.27 -3.45 0.98
CA MET A 119 -14.92 -4.62 0.37
C MET A 119 -15.40 -4.37 -1.07
N SER A 120 -15.51 -3.11 -1.49
CA SER A 120 -15.87 -2.74 -2.86
C SER A 120 -14.68 -2.68 -3.81
N ALA A 121 -13.45 -2.69 -3.30
CA ALA A 121 -12.24 -2.63 -4.10
C ALA A 121 -11.92 -3.99 -4.73
N ASP A 122 -11.50 -3.97 -5.99
CA ASP A 122 -10.90 -5.14 -6.63
C ASP A 122 -9.44 -5.31 -6.19
N TYR A 123 -8.75 -4.19 -5.97
CA TYR A 123 -7.36 -4.16 -5.52
C TYR A 123 -7.13 -3.07 -4.47
N ILE A 124 -6.26 -3.37 -3.54
CA ILE A 124 -5.74 -2.41 -2.54
C ILE A 124 -4.23 -2.38 -2.70
N MET A 125 -3.68 -1.19 -2.97
CA MET A 125 -2.26 -0.97 -3.13
C MET A 125 -1.71 -0.09 -2.00
N LEU A 126 -0.65 -0.55 -1.34
CA LEU A 126 0.14 0.28 -0.43
C LEU A 126 1.34 0.84 -1.19
N ASN A 127 1.40 2.16 -1.35
CA ASN A 127 2.45 2.85 -2.09
C ASN A 127 3.17 3.86 -1.19
N TYR A 128 4.35 3.50 -0.71
CA TYR A 128 5.15 4.31 0.21
C TYR A 128 6.61 4.35 -0.21
N CYS A 129 7.27 5.49 -0.01
CA CYS A 129 8.71 5.56 -0.16
C CYS A 129 9.42 4.79 0.97
N SER A 130 10.67 4.41 0.73
CA SER A 130 11.45 3.57 1.65
C SER A 130 11.60 4.18 3.06
N VAL A 131 11.63 5.50 3.17
CA VAL A 131 11.74 6.20 4.47
C VAL A 131 10.46 6.12 5.30
N GLN A 132 9.32 5.75 4.71
CA GLN A 132 8.02 5.61 5.38
C GLN A 132 7.69 4.15 5.75
N LEU A 133 8.60 3.20 5.49
CA LEU A 133 8.36 1.78 5.77
C LEU A 133 8.21 1.47 7.26
N TYR A 134 8.68 2.34 8.15
CA TYR A 134 8.49 2.20 9.60
C TYR A 134 7.02 2.39 10.04
N ASP A 135 6.21 3.10 9.26
CA ASP A 135 4.77 3.30 9.48
C ASP A 135 4.00 2.95 8.20
N LEU A 136 4.26 1.75 7.69
CA LEU A 136 3.64 1.27 6.46
C LEU A 136 2.12 1.30 6.56
N GLY A 137 1.51 2.02 5.63
CA GLY A 137 0.07 2.16 5.56
C GLY A 137 -0.51 3.27 6.45
N SER A 138 0.31 4.04 7.16
CA SER A 138 -0.17 5.16 8.00
C SER A 138 -1.35 4.74 8.87
N LYS A 139 -1.15 3.70 9.66
CA LYS A 139 -2.18 3.06 10.51
C LYS A 139 -3.37 2.45 9.75
N PHE A 140 -3.24 2.30 8.43
CA PHE A 140 -4.29 1.66 7.62
C PHE A 140 -4.52 0.20 8.03
N LEU A 141 -3.44 -0.58 8.19
CA LEU A 141 -3.54 -2.02 8.46
C LEU A 141 -4.26 -2.33 9.78
N PRO A 142 -3.91 -1.70 10.93
CA PRO A 142 -4.67 -1.89 12.17
C PRO A 142 -6.14 -1.49 12.03
N LYS A 143 -6.41 -0.35 11.41
CA LYS A 143 -7.77 0.14 11.18
C LYS A 143 -8.57 -0.82 10.30
N ALA A 144 -8.00 -1.30 9.20
CA ALA A 144 -8.63 -2.26 8.30
C ALA A 144 -8.95 -3.57 9.02
N LEU A 145 -8.01 -4.09 9.83
CA LEU A 145 -8.21 -5.30 10.62
C LEU A 145 -9.43 -5.17 11.53
N VAL A 146 -9.54 -4.07 12.27
CA VAL A 146 -10.67 -3.83 13.18
C VAL A 146 -12.00 -3.74 12.42
N TYR A 147 -12.04 -3.01 11.31
CA TYR A 147 -13.26 -2.86 10.51
C TYR A 147 -13.71 -4.15 9.80
N LEU A 148 -12.77 -5.05 9.51
CA LEU A 148 -13.07 -6.33 8.86
C LEU A 148 -13.39 -7.47 9.83
N CYS A 149 -12.85 -7.41 11.06
CA CYS A 149 -13.00 -8.47 12.06
C CYS A 149 -14.14 -8.21 13.05
N TYR A 150 -14.51 -6.95 13.30
CA TYR A 150 -15.51 -6.58 14.30
C TYR A 150 -16.61 -5.71 13.69
N ASP A 151 -17.85 -5.96 14.05
CA ASP A 151 -18.97 -5.15 13.62
C ASP A 151 -19.07 -3.81 14.38
N ASP A 152 -20.05 -2.97 14.01
CA ASP A 152 -20.23 -1.64 14.62
C ASP A 152 -20.54 -1.72 16.12
N GLU A 153 -21.32 -2.73 16.52
CA GLU A 153 -21.72 -2.92 17.93
C GLU A 153 -20.51 -3.34 18.77
N GLU A 154 -19.73 -4.30 18.31
CA GLU A 154 -18.53 -4.77 18.99
C GLU A 154 -17.50 -3.64 19.16
N ARG A 155 -17.28 -2.83 18.12
CA ARG A 155 -16.36 -1.70 18.17
C ARG A 155 -16.84 -0.63 19.15
N ASN A 156 -18.13 -0.29 19.12
CA ASN A 156 -18.69 0.72 20.03
C ASN A 156 -18.67 0.24 21.47
N ASN A 157 -19.02 -1.02 21.73
CA ASN A 157 -18.94 -1.62 23.06
C ASN A 157 -17.53 -1.57 23.62
N LYS A 158 -16.52 -1.84 22.76
CA LYS A 158 -15.13 -1.77 23.18
C LYS A 158 -14.70 -0.33 23.53
N ILE A 159 -15.12 0.65 22.73
CA ILE A 159 -14.87 2.07 23.01
C ILE A 159 -15.49 2.47 24.38
N GLU A 160 -16.73 2.08 24.63
CA GLU A 160 -17.42 2.37 25.89
C GLU A 160 -16.75 1.69 27.10
N GLU A 161 -16.31 0.43 26.93
CA GLU A 161 -15.54 -0.30 27.95
C GLU A 161 -14.27 0.48 28.33
N ILE A 162 -13.51 0.93 27.33
CA ILE A 162 -12.27 1.70 27.54
C ILE A 162 -12.56 3.02 28.25
N ILE A 163 -13.60 3.75 27.83
CA ILE A 163 -14.02 5.01 28.49
C ILE A 163 -14.38 4.78 29.94
N ASN A 164 -15.09 3.69 30.24
CA ASN A 164 -15.43 3.33 31.62
C ASN A 164 -14.19 2.99 32.46
N ASN A 165 -13.22 2.27 31.88
CA ASN A 165 -11.94 2.01 32.53
C ASN A 165 -11.17 3.30 32.81
N MET A 166 -11.14 4.25 31.85
CA MET A 166 -10.52 5.56 32.04
C MET A 166 -11.17 6.37 33.20
N ARG A 167 -12.51 6.30 33.35
CA ARG A 167 -13.21 6.96 34.43
C ARG A 167 -12.95 6.36 35.80
N ASN A 168 -12.77 5.03 35.84
CA ASN A 168 -12.59 4.27 37.09
C ASN A 168 -11.13 4.25 37.56
N ASP A 169 -10.17 4.55 36.72
CA ASP A 169 -8.76 4.69 37.06
C ASP A 169 -8.42 6.16 37.35
N GLU A 170 -8.24 6.49 38.62
CA GLU A 170 -7.99 7.87 39.06
C GLU A 170 -6.72 8.47 38.41
N THR A 171 -5.67 7.67 38.24
CA THR A 171 -4.41 8.11 37.63
C THR A 171 -4.61 8.45 36.16
N TRP A 172 -5.30 7.59 35.45
CA TRP A 172 -5.61 7.79 34.03
C TRP A 172 -6.54 9.00 33.84
N PHE A 173 -7.64 9.07 34.63
CA PHE A 173 -8.58 10.20 34.57
C PHE A 173 -7.91 11.55 34.83
N ASN A 174 -7.01 11.64 35.82
CA ASN A 174 -6.28 12.86 36.13
C ASN A 174 -5.36 13.26 34.95
N SER A 175 -4.67 12.31 34.34
CA SER A 175 -3.84 12.55 33.15
C SER A 175 -4.65 13.08 31.96
N LEU A 176 -5.83 12.48 31.70
CA LEU A 176 -6.73 12.93 30.63
C LEU A 176 -7.30 14.32 30.92
N SER A 177 -7.60 14.62 32.21
CA SER A 177 -8.08 15.94 32.62
C SER A 177 -7.04 17.04 32.37
N GLU A 178 -5.76 16.78 32.63
CA GLU A 178 -4.68 17.72 32.31
C GLU A 178 -4.48 17.85 30.78
N LYS A 179 -4.57 16.74 30.03
CA LYS A 179 -4.53 16.77 28.57
C LYS A 179 -5.68 17.62 28.00
N ALA A 180 -6.88 17.45 28.51
CA ALA A 180 -8.06 18.20 28.10
C ALA A 180 -7.88 19.71 28.29
N LYS A 181 -7.37 20.15 29.47
CA LYS A 181 -7.02 21.56 29.73
C LYS A 181 -5.99 22.08 28.71
N THR A 182 -4.95 21.31 28.45
CA THR A 182 -3.88 21.72 27.51
C THR A 182 -4.40 21.86 26.08
N GLN A 183 -5.34 21.02 25.67
CA GLN A 183 -5.93 21.00 24.34
C GLN A 183 -7.16 21.89 24.18
N ASN A 184 -7.62 22.52 25.27
CA ASN A 184 -8.86 23.30 25.33
C ASN A 184 -10.09 22.49 24.84
N GLN A 185 -10.18 21.24 25.28
CA GLN A 185 -11.24 20.28 24.98
C GLN A 185 -11.95 19.85 26.29
N SER A 186 -13.13 19.24 26.16
CA SER A 186 -13.76 18.57 27.31
C SER A 186 -13.03 17.25 27.62
N VAL A 187 -13.10 16.80 28.86
CA VAL A 187 -12.50 15.51 29.28
C VAL A 187 -13.17 14.36 28.55
N GLU A 188 -14.46 14.44 28.30
CA GLU A 188 -15.25 13.46 27.55
C GLU A 188 -14.77 13.33 26.11
N GLU A 189 -14.48 14.45 25.43
CA GLU A 189 -13.94 14.43 24.06
C GLU A 189 -12.56 13.80 24.02
N VAL A 190 -11.69 14.11 24.99
CA VAL A 190 -10.35 13.51 25.07
C VAL A 190 -10.45 12.02 25.34
N MET A 191 -11.31 11.57 26.28
CA MET A 191 -11.54 10.15 26.55
C MET A 191 -12.04 9.42 25.30
N LEU A 192 -13.02 9.99 24.58
CA LEU A 192 -13.55 9.39 23.37
C LEU A 192 -12.48 9.27 22.26
N ASN A 193 -11.67 10.32 22.09
CA ASN A 193 -10.60 10.33 21.09
C ASN A 193 -9.51 9.30 21.43
N ASP A 194 -9.11 9.22 22.70
CA ASP A 194 -8.11 8.27 23.16
C ASP A 194 -8.61 6.81 23.10
N ALA A 195 -9.89 6.57 23.45
CA ALA A 195 -10.50 5.25 23.30
C ALA A 195 -10.57 4.82 21.83
N LYS A 196 -10.99 5.72 20.92
CA LYS A 196 -10.96 5.45 19.48
C LYS A 196 -9.53 5.22 18.97
N TYR A 197 -8.56 5.96 19.47
CA TYR A 197 -7.16 5.73 19.12
C TYR A 197 -6.71 4.31 19.49
N LEU A 198 -7.02 3.86 20.68
CA LEU A 198 -6.68 2.50 21.13
C LEU A 198 -7.36 1.45 20.25
N VAL A 199 -8.66 1.57 20.00
CA VAL A 199 -9.41 0.62 19.18
C VAL A 199 -8.90 0.56 17.74
N TYR A 200 -8.66 1.71 17.09
CA TYR A 200 -8.34 1.73 15.66
C TYR A 200 -6.86 1.82 15.32
N GLN A 201 -6.00 2.18 16.27
CA GLN A 201 -4.58 2.38 16.02
C GLN A 201 -3.69 1.38 16.80
N GLN A 202 -4.22 0.81 17.88
CA GLN A 202 -3.53 -0.16 18.73
C GLN A 202 -4.46 -1.31 19.14
N PRO A 203 -5.17 -1.94 18.18
CA PRO A 203 -6.19 -2.94 18.49
C PRO A 203 -5.64 -4.13 19.29
N GLU A 204 -4.38 -4.49 19.09
CA GLU A 204 -3.70 -5.54 19.83
C GLU A 204 -3.58 -5.25 21.34
N SER A 205 -3.74 -4.00 21.76
CA SER A 205 -3.72 -3.62 23.18
C SER A 205 -5.08 -3.79 23.87
N VAL A 206 -6.16 -3.89 23.09
CA VAL A 206 -7.54 -3.84 23.62
C VAL A 206 -8.40 -5.04 23.22
N PHE A 207 -8.11 -5.72 22.11
CA PHE A 207 -8.78 -6.95 21.71
C PHE A 207 -7.92 -8.16 22.05
N ASP A 208 -8.45 -9.06 22.91
CA ASP A 208 -7.69 -10.20 23.42
C ASP A 208 -7.30 -11.21 22.35
N ASP A 209 -8.14 -11.40 21.35
CA ASP A 209 -7.91 -12.29 20.21
C ASP A 209 -6.88 -11.73 19.21
N LEU A 210 -6.58 -10.43 19.28
CA LEU A 210 -5.48 -9.82 18.53
C LEU A 210 -4.16 -9.77 19.31
N LYS A 211 -4.17 -10.09 20.62
CA LYS A 211 -2.95 -10.17 21.44
C LYS A 211 -2.03 -11.28 20.92
N GLY A 212 -0.85 -10.87 20.48
CA GLY A 212 0.14 -11.82 19.96
C GLY A 212 -0.14 -12.30 18.54
N TYR A 213 -1.08 -11.68 17.82
CA TYR A 213 -1.22 -11.89 16.38
C TYR A 213 0.10 -11.52 15.71
N LYS A 214 0.87 -12.54 15.39
CA LYS A 214 2.02 -12.40 14.52
C LYS A 214 1.49 -12.58 13.11
N LEU A 215 1.71 -11.61 12.25
CA LEU A 215 1.56 -11.85 10.81
C LEU A 215 2.23 -13.20 10.52
N PRO A 216 1.57 -14.10 9.78
CA PRO A 216 2.15 -15.41 9.47
C PRO A 216 3.54 -15.16 8.89
N THR A 217 4.58 -15.52 9.65
CA THR A 217 5.97 -15.45 9.20
C THR A 217 6.27 -16.49 8.14
N ASN A 218 5.41 -17.49 8.03
CA ASN A 218 5.42 -18.43 6.93
C ASN A 218 4.68 -17.80 5.74
N ARG A 219 5.45 -17.31 4.79
CA ARG A 219 4.97 -16.91 3.46
C ARG A 219 4.22 -18.03 2.71
N ASN A 220 4.05 -19.19 3.33
CA ASN A 220 3.70 -20.43 2.62
C ASN A 220 2.24 -20.83 2.68
N GLU A 221 1.33 -20.19 3.40
CA GLU A 221 0.10 -20.97 3.57
C GLU A 221 -1.26 -20.30 3.44
N SER A 222 -1.49 -19.02 3.21
CA SER A 222 -2.93 -18.73 3.20
C SER A 222 -3.52 -17.48 2.56
N LEU A 223 -2.80 -16.58 1.96
CA LEU A 223 -3.44 -15.39 1.39
C LEU A 223 -3.39 -15.28 -0.15
N LEU A 224 -2.50 -16.00 -0.78
CA LEU A 224 -2.52 -16.21 -2.22
C LEU A 224 -2.57 -17.71 -2.42
N ASN A 225 -3.48 -18.18 -3.24
CA ASN A 225 -3.56 -19.61 -3.58
C ASN A 225 -2.38 -19.94 -4.52
N PHE A 226 -1.16 -19.96 -3.96
CA PHE A 226 0.09 -20.28 -4.65
C PHE A 226 0.10 -21.70 -5.23
N SER A 227 -0.91 -22.50 -4.89
CA SER A 227 -1.11 -23.83 -5.46
C SER A 227 -1.74 -23.81 -6.84
N ASP A 228 -2.18 -22.67 -7.39
CA ASP A 228 -2.59 -22.60 -8.79
C ASP A 228 -1.34 -22.52 -9.68
N PRO A 229 -1.02 -23.60 -10.40
CA PRO A 229 0.16 -23.64 -11.27
C PRO A 229 0.09 -22.64 -12.44
N ASN A 230 -1.05 -22.02 -12.70
CA ASN A 230 -1.24 -21.00 -13.72
C ASN A 230 -1.12 -19.58 -13.18
N SER A 231 -1.12 -19.40 -11.86
CA SER A 231 -0.87 -18.11 -11.22
C SER A 231 0.56 -17.63 -11.55
N PHE A 232 0.80 -16.32 -11.43
CA PHE A 232 2.15 -15.75 -11.58
C PHE A 232 3.14 -16.45 -10.63
N GLU A 233 2.80 -16.56 -9.35
CA GLU A 233 3.64 -17.22 -8.35
C GLU A 233 3.80 -18.71 -8.64
N GLY A 234 2.76 -19.41 -9.02
CA GLY A 234 2.86 -20.82 -9.40
C GLY A 234 3.72 -21.06 -10.66
N LYS A 235 3.80 -20.08 -11.57
CA LYS A 235 4.74 -20.12 -12.71
C LYS A 235 6.16 -19.81 -12.28
N VAL A 236 6.35 -18.84 -11.36
CA VAL A 236 7.66 -18.53 -10.78
C VAL A 236 8.21 -19.73 -10.01
N GLU A 237 7.41 -20.35 -9.15
CA GLU A 237 7.80 -21.53 -8.38
C GLU A 237 8.19 -22.71 -9.28
N ARG A 238 7.45 -22.97 -10.37
CA ARG A 238 7.86 -23.99 -11.33
C ARG A 238 9.23 -23.74 -11.96
N ILE A 239 9.52 -22.50 -12.33
CA ILE A 239 10.83 -22.15 -12.86
C ILE A 239 11.91 -22.34 -11.78
N ILE A 240 11.61 -22.01 -10.54
CA ILE A 240 12.50 -22.26 -9.40
C ILE A 240 12.76 -23.77 -9.22
N ASP A 241 11.72 -24.59 -9.29
CA ASP A 241 11.85 -26.06 -9.24
C ASP A 241 12.71 -26.60 -10.39
N ASP A 242 12.51 -26.08 -11.61
CA ASP A 242 13.32 -26.43 -12.79
C ASP A 242 14.80 -26.02 -12.60
N ILE A 243 15.06 -24.86 -11.99
CA ILE A 243 16.43 -24.42 -11.65
C ILE A 243 17.06 -25.36 -10.61
N TYR A 244 16.31 -25.78 -9.58
CA TYR A 244 16.80 -26.72 -8.58
C TYR A 244 17.06 -28.12 -9.16
N ALA A 245 16.30 -28.52 -10.19
CA ALA A 245 16.47 -29.79 -10.86
C ALA A 245 17.71 -29.86 -11.80
N ASP A 246 18.24 -28.69 -12.22
CA ASP A 246 19.45 -28.59 -13.04
C ASP A 246 20.65 -28.07 -12.23
N PRO A 247 21.61 -28.96 -11.86
CA PRO A 247 22.78 -28.57 -11.06
C PRO A 247 23.67 -27.50 -11.71
N ASN A 248 23.73 -27.45 -13.05
CA ASN A 248 24.53 -26.44 -13.75
C ASN A 248 23.87 -25.08 -13.63
N TRP A 249 22.56 -25.03 -13.87
CA TRP A 249 21.79 -23.80 -13.78
C TRP A 249 21.79 -23.26 -12.32
N LEU A 250 21.55 -24.13 -11.34
CA LEU A 250 21.64 -23.78 -9.93
C LEU A 250 23.00 -23.17 -9.56
N ASN A 251 24.10 -23.74 -10.09
CA ASN A 251 25.45 -23.23 -9.83
C ASN A 251 25.70 -21.86 -10.50
N ASP A 252 25.11 -21.63 -11.66
CA ASP A 252 25.22 -20.34 -12.35
C ASP A 252 24.45 -19.23 -11.60
N ILE A 253 23.27 -19.54 -11.03
CA ILE A 253 22.54 -18.60 -10.16
C ILE A 253 23.36 -18.25 -8.90
N LYS A 254 24.01 -19.24 -8.28
CA LYS A 254 24.90 -19.00 -7.12
C LYS A 254 26.02 -18.02 -7.46
N LYS A 255 26.68 -18.23 -8.60
CA LYS A 255 27.75 -17.32 -9.07
C LYS A 255 27.22 -15.90 -9.35
N LYS A 256 26.03 -15.80 -9.95
CA LYS A 256 25.39 -14.49 -10.17
C LYS A 256 25.08 -13.78 -8.86
N ALA A 257 24.56 -14.48 -7.85
CA ALA A 257 24.30 -13.95 -6.52
C ALA A 257 25.57 -13.39 -5.87
N GLU A 258 26.65 -14.16 -5.89
CA GLU A 258 27.96 -13.72 -5.41
C GLU A 258 28.48 -12.47 -6.13
N GLN A 259 28.39 -12.44 -7.47
CA GLN A 259 28.83 -11.31 -8.29
C GLN A 259 27.98 -10.05 -8.06
N ALA A 260 26.68 -10.21 -7.84
CA ALA A 260 25.74 -9.13 -7.59
C ALA A 260 25.75 -8.66 -6.13
N GLY A 261 26.36 -9.41 -5.19
CA GLY A 261 26.37 -9.09 -3.77
C GLY A 261 25.00 -9.20 -3.11
N VAL A 262 24.11 -10.06 -3.64
CA VAL A 262 22.80 -10.36 -3.10
C VAL A 262 22.73 -11.77 -2.55
N ASP A 263 21.77 -12.07 -1.69
CA ASP A 263 21.57 -13.43 -1.24
C ASP A 263 21.05 -14.34 -2.37
N PHE A 264 21.31 -15.65 -2.23
CA PHE A 264 20.99 -16.62 -3.25
C PHE A 264 19.49 -16.69 -3.57
N GLU A 265 18.62 -16.66 -2.58
CA GLU A 265 17.16 -16.76 -2.76
C GLU A 265 16.61 -15.55 -3.53
N THR A 266 17.12 -14.35 -3.23
CA THR A 266 16.80 -13.13 -3.95
C THR A 266 17.20 -13.24 -5.43
N GLN A 267 18.43 -13.72 -5.73
CA GLN A 267 18.88 -13.89 -7.12
C GLN A 267 18.09 -14.98 -7.85
N LEU A 268 17.81 -16.10 -7.20
CA LEU A 268 17.03 -17.20 -7.74
C LEU A 268 15.63 -16.73 -8.18
N ARG A 269 14.95 -16.01 -7.29
CA ARG A 269 13.62 -15.47 -7.59
C ARG A 269 13.65 -14.42 -8.72
N ASN A 270 14.63 -13.53 -8.72
CA ASN A 270 14.80 -12.53 -9.76
C ASN A 270 15.03 -13.17 -11.14
N ASP A 271 15.88 -14.20 -11.22
CA ASP A 271 16.12 -14.93 -12.48
C ASP A 271 14.87 -15.68 -12.94
N ALA A 272 14.09 -16.28 -12.03
CA ALA A 272 12.84 -16.94 -12.36
C ALA A 272 11.79 -15.96 -12.92
N ILE A 273 11.63 -14.79 -12.28
CA ILE A 273 10.74 -13.72 -12.75
C ILE A 273 11.20 -13.19 -14.11
N TRP A 274 12.51 -12.98 -14.29
CA TRP A 274 13.06 -12.53 -15.57
C TRP A 274 12.75 -13.52 -16.70
N MET A 275 12.90 -14.79 -16.44
CA MET A 275 12.59 -15.84 -17.43
C MET A 275 11.11 -15.90 -17.78
N LEU A 276 10.23 -15.75 -16.76
CA LEU A 276 8.80 -15.74 -16.97
C LEU A 276 8.37 -14.58 -17.89
N ASN A 277 9.06 -13.45 -17.79
CA ASN A 277 8.74 -12.24 -18.57
C ASN A 277 9.40 -12.22 -19.97
N ASN A 278 10.35 -13.14 -20.26
CA ASN A 278 11.11 -13.15 -21.53
C ASN A 278 10.93 -14.44 -22.33
N ASN A 279 10.03 -15.34 -21.91
CA ASN A 279 9.57 -16.50 -22.65
C ASN A 279 8.10 -16.36 -23.04
#